data_a28ec2778d3b8cb353f19c6594b7d999
#
_entry.id   a28ec2778d3b8cb353f19c6594b7d999
#
_cell.length_a   1.000
_cell.length_b   1.000
_cell.length_c   1.000
_cell.angle_alpha   90.00
_cell.angle_beta   90.00
_cell.angle_gamma   90.00
#
_symmetry.space_group_name_H-M   'P 1'
#
loop_
_entity.id
_entity.type
_entity.pdbx_description
1 polymer ?
#
loop_
_entity_poly.entity_id
_entity_poly.type
_entity_poly.pdbx_seq_one_letter_code
_entity_poly.pdbx_strand_id
1 'polypeptide(L)'
;LQKKKSVEEKEDVTLSIVETAMAEELKASALYKRISEQLEDKAAKLKFDVMSNAEQKHYERLRKWYEESFGKIPEDKKIKTSKAVKIETPVKSANYEDVIKIIIGTEENACKFYEDAAKKTEDEGAKKLFETLVKMERAHVTQFKDEFRVMTEPSLLFAEEEIPWMLEV
;
A
#
# COMPACT_ATOMS: atom_id res chain seq x y z
N LEU A 1 -22.95 -5.34 -33.18
CA LEU A 1 -23.55 -4.59 -32.05
C LEU A 1 -23.23 -5.26 -30.71
N GLN A 2 -23.40 -6.59 -30.54
CA GLN A 2 -23.11 -7.31 -29.30
C GLN A 2 -21.60 -7.29 -28.91
N LYS A 3 -20.69 -7.49 -29.88
CA LYS A 3 -19.22 -7.43 -29.60
C LYS A 3 -18.74 -6.05 -29.11
N LYS A 4 -19.31 -4.96 -29.68
CA LYS A 4 -18.92 -3.59 -29.29
C LYS A 4 -19.39 -3.28 -27.88
N LYS A 5 -20.59 -3.71 -27.50
CA LYS A 5 -21.15 -3.54 -26.16
C LYS A 5 -20.35 -4.30 -25.09
N SER A 6 -19.85 -5.52 -25.39
CA SER A 6 -19.03 -6.30 -24.46
C SER A 6 -17.63 -5.70 -24.23
N VAL A 7 -17.05 -4.99 -25.20
CA VAL A 7 -15.76 -4.30 -25.04
C VAL A 7 -15.92 -3.06 -24.18
N GLU A 8 -16.95 -2.25 -24.43
CA GLU A 8 -17.25 -1.07 -23.61
C GLU A 8 -17.52 -1.43 -22.12
N GLU A 9 -18.27 -2.52 -21.88
CA GLU A 9 -18.52 -3.01 -20.51
C GLU A 9 -17.24 -3.47 -19.79
N LYS A 10 -16.28 -4.06 -20.49
CA LYS A 10 -14.99 -4.51 -19.94
C LYS A 10 -14.03 -3.36 -19.65
N GLU A 11 -14.01 -2.37 -20.53
CA GLU A 11 -13.27 -1.12 -20.32
C GLU A 11 -13.79 -0.38 -19.08
N ASP A 12 -15.11 -0.30 -18.89
CA ASP A 12 -15.74 0.31 -17.72
C ASP A 12 -15.37 -0.39 -16.40
N VAL A 13 -15.26 -1.73 -16.41
CA VAL A 13 -14.85 -2.50 -15.21
C VAL A 13 -13.42 -2.19 -14.85
N THR A 14 -12.48 -2.24 -15.80
CA THR A 14 -11.05 -1.94 -15.56
C THR A 14 -10.89 -0.50 -15.09
N LEU A 15 -11.59 0.45 -15.72
CA LEU A 15 -11.60 1.86 -15.34
C LEU A 15 -12.03 2.05 -13.88
N SER A 16 -13.13 1.43 -13.47
CA SER A 16 -13.64 1.51 -12.10
C SER A 16 -12.68 0.93 -11.07
N ILE A 17 -11.99 -0.17 -11.41
CA ILE A 17 -10.98 -0.78 -10.54
C ILE A 17 -9.79 0.18 -10.36
N VAL A 18 -9.29 0.78 -11.44
CA VAL A 18 -8.16 1.73 -11.37
C VAL A 18 -8.53 2.99 -10.59
N GLU A 19 -9.73 3.55 -10.80
CA GLU A 19 -10.23 4.70 -10.03
C GLU A 19 -10.33 4.37 -8.52
N THR A 20 -10.78 3.16 -8.18
CA THR A 20 -10.81 2.68 -6.79
C THR A 20 -9.40 2.54 -6.22
N ALA A 21 -8.48 1.92 -6.98
CA ALA A 21 -7.09 1.80 -6.60
C ALA A 21 -6.45 3.16 -6.29
N MET A 22 -6.62 4.13 -7.19
CA MET A 22 -6.11 5.50 -6.99
C MET A 22 -6.64 6.14 -5.71
N ALA A 23 -7.91 5.91 -5.37
CA ALA A 23 -8.50 6.42 -4.13
C ALA A 23 -7.91 5.74 -2.88
N GLU A 24 -7.65 4.45 -2.93
CA GLU A 24 -7.03 3.70 -1.81
C GLU A 24 -5.58 4.15 -1.58
N GLU A 25 -4.77 4.35 -2.64
CA GLU A 25 -3.41 4.88 -2.51
C GLU A 25 -3.35 6.26 -1.85
N LEU A 26 -4.23 7.17 -2.26
CA LEU A 26 -4.31 8.50 -1.62
C LEU A 26 -4.71 8.43 -0.15
N LYS A 27 -5.56 7.46 0.22
CA LYS A 27 -5.92 7.24 1.63
C LYS A 27 -4.75 6.68 2.41
N ALA A 28 -4.02 5.70 1.87
CA ALA A 28 -2.86 5.11 2.51
C ALA A 28 -1.77 6.19 2.69
N SER A 29 -1.49 6.98 1.66
CA SER A 29 -0.56 8.11 1.75
C SER A 29 -0.95 9.10 2.86
N ALA A 30 -2.23 9.50 2.92
CA ALA A 30 -2.74 10.39 3.96
C ALA A 30 -2.68 9.77 5.36
N LEU A 31 -2.91 8.46 5.48
CA LEU A 31 -2.76 7.71 6.72
C LEU A 31 -1.32 7.80 7.24
N TYR A 32 -0.36 7.42 6.41
CA TYR A 32 1.05 7.42 6.80
C TYR A 32 1.55 8.81 7.14
N LYS A 33 1.11 9.84 6.40
CA LYS A 33 1.43 11.23 6.72
C LYS A 33 0.91 11.63 8.09
N ARG A 34 -0.33 11.28 8.42
CA ARG A 34 -0.93 11.56 9.73
C ARG A 34 -0.20 10.83 10.86
N ILE A 35 0.20 9.56 10.65
CA ILE A 35 0.99 8.82 11.62
C ILE A 35 2.33 9.52 11.85
N SER A 36 3.05 9.86 10.78
CA SER A 36 4.30 10.63 10.86
C SER A 36 4.17 11.90 11.69
N GLU A 37 3.11 12.69 11.49
CA GLU A 37 2.87 13.94 12.20
C GLU A 37 2.62 13.77 13.71
N GLN A 38 2.16 12.58 14.14
CA GLN A 38 1.84 12.29 15.55
C GLN A 38 2.97 11.62 16.31
N LEU A 39 3.99 11.11 15.62
CA LEU A 39 5.14 10.46 16.25
C LEU A 39 6.17 11.50 16.73
N GLU A 40 6.78 11.24 17.88
CA GLU A 40 7.86 12.05 18.44
C GLU A 40 9.24 11.55 17.99
N ASP A 41 9.39 10.22 17.85
CA ASP A 41 10.63 9.62 17.39
C ASP A 41 10.94 9.99 15.94
N LYS A 42 12.13 10.55 15.72
CA LYS A 42 12.53 11.07 14.40
C LYS A 42 12.70 9.97 13.35
N ALA A 43 13.17 8.79 13.75
CA ALA A 43 13.39 7.68 12.81
C ALA A 43 12.07 7.07 12.38
N ALA A 44 11.16 6.84 13.33
CA ALA A 44 9.79 6.39 13.05
C ALA A 44 9.03 7.42 12.19
N LYS A 45 9.13 8.71 12.51
CA LYS A 45 8.54 9.79 11.72
C LYS A 45 9.03 9.76 10.26
N LEU A 46 10.35 9.70 10.06
CA LEU A 46 10.94 9.64 8.72
C LEU A 46 10.45 8.41 7.94
N LYS A 47 10.35 7.25 8.60
CA LYS A 47 9.84 6.03 7.97
C LYS A 47 8.43 6.24 7.42
N PHE A 48 7.51 6.78 8.23
CA PHE A 48 6.14 7.01 7.77
C PHE A 48 6.03 8.11 6.73
N ASP A 49 6.91 9.11 6.72
CA ASP A 49 7.02 10.07 5.61
C ASP A 49 7.47 9.36 4.31
N VAL A 50 8.42 8.43 4.40
CA VAL A 50 8.85 7.61 3.25
C VAL A 50 7.71 6.73 2.74
N MET A 51 6.96 6.08 3.64
CA MET A 51 5.78 5.29 3.26
C MET A 51 4.71 6.14 2.59
N SER A 52 4.37 7.31 3.17
CA SER A 52 3.42 8.25 2.55
C SER A 52 3.83 8.60 1.11
N ASN A 53 5.12 8.85 0.88
CA ASN A 53 5.65 9.13 -0.46
C ASN A 53 5.63 7.89 -1.38
N ALA A 54 5.77 6.69 -0.85
CA ALA A 54 5.66 5.46 -1.63
C ALA A 54 4.25 5.28 -2.19
N GLU A 55 3.21 5.43 -1.34
CA GLU A 55 1.81 5.37 -1.77
C GLU A 55 1.45 6.48 -2.77
N GLN A 56 2.01 7.67 -2.61
CA GLN A 56 1.85 8.74 -3.59
C GLN A 56 2.41 8.34 -4.97
N LYS A 57 3.53 7.61 -5.01
CA LYS A 57 4.09 7.09 -6.27
C LYS A 57 3.25 5.96 -6.86
N HIS A 58 2.61 5.11 -6.03
CA HIS A 58 1.66 4.11 -6.50
C HIS A 58 0.47 4.80 -7.18
N TYR A 59 -0.12 5.81 -6.55
CA TYR A 59 -1.15 6.66 -7.14
C TYR A 59 -0.73 7.25 -8.49
N GLU A 60 0.48 7.83 -8.56
CA GLU A 60 1.00 8.44 -9.80
C GLU A 60 1.17 7.42 -10.93
N ARG A 61 1.57 6.18 -10.62
CA ARG A 61 1.65 5.08 -11.60
C ARG A 61 0.28 4.70 -12.15
N LEU A 62 -0.71 4.55 -11.27
CA LEU A 62 -2.10 4.27 -11.64
C LEU A 62 -2.67 5.39 -12.51
N ARG A 63 -2.47 6.64 -12.09
CA ARG A 63 -2.91 7.82 -12.82
C ARG A 63 -2.28 7.92 -14.20
N LYS A 64 -0.98 7.71 -14.30
CA LYS A 64 -0.26 7.73 -15.58
C LYS A 64 -0.81 6.66 -16.52
N TRP A 65 -0.97 5.44 -16.04
CA TRP A 65 -1.55 4.35 -16.83
C TRP A 65 -2.97 4.71 -17.31
N TYR A 66 -3.78 5.31 -16.42
CA TYR A 66 -5.13 5.76 -16.75
C TYR A 66 -5.13 6.80 -17.89
N GLU A 67 -4.28 7.81 -17.78
CA GLU A 67 -4.15 8.87 -18.79
C GLU A 67 -3.68 8.31 -20.15
N GLU A 68 -2.71 7.41 -20.14
CA GLU A 68 -2.16 6.78 -21.35
C GLU A 68 -3.18 5.84 -22.03
N SER A 69 -4.00 5.13 -21.24
CA SER A 69 -4.96 4.15 -21.75
C SER A 69 -6.24 4.78 -22.24
N PHE A 70 -6.73 5.85 -21.60
CA PHE A 70 -8.04 6.44 -21.89
C PHE A 70 -7.97 7.85 -22.47
N GLY A 71 -6.79 8.45 -22.59
CA GLY A 71 -6.61 9.79 -23.18
C GLY A 71 -7.30 10.91 -22.39
N LYS A 72 -7.63 10.68 -21.10
CA LYS A 72 -8.32 11.62 -20.22
C LYS A 72 -7.75 11.57 -18.82
N ILE A 73 -7.84 12.67 -18.10
CA ILE A 73 -7.47 12.74 -16.68
C ILE A 73 -8.66 12.23 -15.84
N PRO A 74 -8.41 11.38 -14.82
CA PRO A 74 -9.47 10.94 -13.93
C PRO A 74 -10.18 12.13 -13.25
N GLU A 75 -11.48 12.07 -13.14
CA GLU A 75 -12.22 13.11 -12.45
C GLU A 75 -11.94 13.07 -10.95
N ASP A 76 -11.44 14.16 -10.40
CA ASP A 76 -11.15 14.30 -8.95
C ASP A 76 -12.31 13.91 -8.04
N LYS A 77 -13.55 14.09 -8.50
CA LYS A 77 -14.76 13.71 -7.75
C LYS A 77 -14.88 12.20 -7.56
N LYS A 78 -14.51 11.41 -8.55
CA LYS A 78 -14.55 9.94 -8.47
C LYS A 78 -13.47 9.39 -7.55
N ILE A 79 -12.30 10.05 -7.51
CA ILE A 79 -11.19 9.68 -6.66
C ILE A 79 -11.43 10.09 -5.20
N LYS A 80 -12.08 11.25 -4.94
CA LYS A 80 -12.32 11.79 -3.59
C LYS A 80 -13.52 11.20 -2.85
N THR A 81 -14.43 10.48 -3.52
CA THR A 81 -15.67 9.99 -2.91
C THR A 81 -15.53 8.73 -2.05
N SER A 82 -14.38 8.12 -2.01
CA SER A 82 -14.09 7.16 -0.98
C SER A 82 -14.02 7.91 0.36
N LYS A 83 -15.07 7.76 1.19
CA LYS A 83 -15.17 8.35 2.53
C LYS A 83 -13.82 8.22 3.21
N ALA A 84 -13.20 9.34 3.57
CA ALA A 84 -11.97 9.34 4.35
C ALA A 84 -12.16 8.31 5.46
N VAL A 85 -11.34 7.27 5.46
CA VAL A 85 -11.30 6.36 6.59
C VAL A 85 -11.05 7.25 7.78
N LYS A 86 -12.07 7.41 8.63
CA LYS A 86 -11.88 8.00 9.94
C LYS A 86 -11.01 7.01 10.70
N ILE A 87 -9.71 7.20 10.59
CA ILE A 87 -8.78 6.51 11.45
C ILE A 87 -8.90 7.24 12.77
N GLU A 88 -9.87 6.78 13.55
CA GLU A 88 -10.08 7.19 14.95
C GLU A 88 -9.03 6.53 15.87
N THR A 89 -7.92 6.09 15.34
CA THR A 89 -6.83 5.61 16.17
C THR A 89 -6.05 6.83 16.64
N PRO A 90 -6.16 7.21 17.92
CA PRO A 90 -5.29 8.22 18.48
C PRO A 90 -3.89 7.59 18.55
N VAL A 91 -3.06 7.81 17.53
CA VAL A 91 -1.66 7.34 17.50
C VAL A 91 -0.90 7.86 18.72
N LYS A 92 -1.33 8.99 19.31
CA LYS A 92 -0.76 9.55 20.56
C LYS A 92 -0.99 8.67 21.80
N SER A 93 -2.00 7.80 21.81
CA SER A 93 -2.30 6.89 22.93
C SER A 93 -2.14 5.42 22.58
N ALA A 94 -1.94 5.10 21.30
CA ALA A 94 -1.71 3.72 20.86
C ALA A 94 -0.24 3.34 21.09
N ASN A 95 -0.02 2.12 21.56
CA ASN A 95 1.31 1.54 21.56
C ASN A 95 1.80 1.44 20.11
N TYR A 96 3.05 1.76 19.85
CA TYR A 96 3.65 1.69 18.51
C TYR A 96 3.50 0.30 17.87
N GLU A 97 3.59 -0.76 18.67
CA GLU A 97 3.33 -2.14 18.25
C GLU A 97 1.94 -2.32 17.64
N ASP A 98 0.90 -1.73 18.27
CA ASP A 98 -0.47 -1.82 17.75
C ASP A 98 -0.63 -1.03 16.44
N VAL A 99 0.08 0.08 16.30
CA VAL A 99 0.14 0.82 15.03
C VAL A 99 0.73 -0.05 13.92
N ILE A 100 1.84 -0.72 14.18
CA ILE A 100 2.49 -1.61 13.20
C ILE A 100 1.58 -2.78 12.81
N LYS A 101 0.86 -3.40 13.77
CA LYS A 101 -0.14 -4.45 13.46
C LYS A 101 -1.24 -3.97 12.51
N ILE A 102 -1.78 -2.77 12.76
CA ILE A 102 -2.81 -2.17 11.90
C ILE A 102 -2.26 -1.95 10.49
N ILE A 103 -1.03 -1.46 10.38
CA ILE A 103 -0.40 -1.21 9.09
C ILE A 103 -0.17 -2.51 8.33
N ILE A 104 0.37 -3.56 8.98
CA ILE A 104 0.50 -4.88 8.35
C ILE A 104 -0.83 -5.33 7.75
N GLY A 105 -1.93 -5.22 8.50
CA GLY A 105 -3.26 -5.55 7.99
C GLY A 105 -3.70 -4.68 6.81
N THR A 106 -3.34 -3.39 6.80
CA THR A 106 -3.63 -2.46 5.69
C THR A 106 -2.89 -2.88 4.42
N GLU A 107 -1.59 -3.16 4.52
CA GLU A 107 -0.76 -3.59 3.39
C GLU A 107 -1.17 -4.98 2.86
N GLU A 108 -1.53 -5.92 3.75
CA GLU A 108 -2.08 -7.22 3.34
C GLU A 108 -3.39 -7.09 2.57
N ASN A 109 -4.26 -6.16 2.97
CA ASN A 109 -5.50 -5.86 2.24
C ASN A 109 -5.21 -5.23 0.87
N ALA A 110 -4.21 -4.34 0.77
CA ALA A 110 -3.77 -3.77 -0.51
C ALA A 110 -3.22 -4.87 -1.45
N CYS A 111 -2.36 -5.77 -0.95
CA CYS A 111 -1.91 -6.94 -1.71
C CYS A 111 -3.09 -7.73 -2.29
N LYS A 112 -4.06 -8.09 -1.44
CA LYS A 112 -5.24 -8.85 -1.85
C LYS A 112 -6.09 -8.10 -2.87
N PHE A 113 -6.28 -6.80 -2.66
CA PHE A 113 -7.01 -5.95 -3.59
C PHE A 113 -6.37 -5.99 -4.98
N TYR A 114 -5.05 -5.82 -5.09
CA TYR A 114 -4.34 -5.84 -6.37
C TYR A 114 -4.27 -7.22 -6.99
N GLU A 115 -4.16 -8.30 -6.21
CA GLU A 115 -4.27 -9.67 -6.71
C GLU A 115 -5.64 -9.94 -7.35
N ASP A 116 -6.70 -9.48 -6.71
CA ASP A 116 -8.07 -9.64 -7.21
C ASP A 116 -8.34 -8.73 -8.42
N ALA A 117 -7.78 -7.52 -8.43
CA ALA A 117 -7.83 -6.61 -9.57
C ALA A 117 -7.14 -7.20 -10.80
N ALA A 118 -5.96 -7.79 -10.65
CA ALA A 118 -5.23 -8.46 -11.73
C ALA A 118 -5.99 -9.66 -12.32
N LYS A 119 -6.79 -10.36 -11.49
CA LYS A 119 -7.64 -11.48 -11.95
C LYS A 119 -8.90 -11.02 -12.67
N LYS A 120 -9.46 -9.87 -12.26
CA LYS A 120 -10.73 -9.36 -12.78
C LYS A 120 -10.59 -8.56 -14.07
N THR A 121 -9.45 -7.89 -14.28
CA THR A 121 -9.21 -7.14 -15.50
C THR A 121 -8.87 -8.06 -16.67
N GLU A 122 -9.40 -7.75 -17.83
CA GLU A 122 -9.03 -8.40 -19.10
C GLU A 122 -8.00 -7.57 -19.89
N ASP A 123 -7.70 -6.35 -19.43
CA ASP A 123 -6.65 -5.52 -20.02
C ASP A 123 -5.28 -5.96 -19.54
N GLU A 124 -4.42 -6.39 -20.48
CA GLU A 124 -3.08 -6.90 -20.18
C GLU A 124 -2.13 -5.83 -19.60
N GLY A 125 -2.35 -4.55 -19.94
CA GLY A 125 -1.59 -3.43 -19.39
C GLY A 125 -1.94 -3.19 -17.92
N ALA A 126 -3.24 -3.12 -17.62
CA ALA A 126 -3.76 -3.02 -16.26
C ALA A 126 -3.35 -4.20 -15.39
N LYS A 127 -3.41 -5.42 -15.95
CA LYS A 127 -2.98 -6.64 -15.24
C LYS A 127 -1.52 -6.55 -14.81
N LYS A 128 -0.62 -6.20 -15.72
CA LYS A 128 0.81 -6.02 -15.42
C LYS A 128 1.05 -4.91 -14.38
N LEU A 129 0.27 -3.83 -14.45
CA LEU A 129 0.32 -2.75 -13.48
C LEU A 129 -0.06 -3.27 -12.08
N PHE A 130 -1.20 -3.96 -11.94
CA PHE A 130 -1.63 -4.53 -10.67
C PHE A 130 -0.66 -5.58 -10.13
N GLU A 131 -0.13 -6.48 -10.96
CA GLU A 131 0.92 -7.43 -10.56
C GLU A 131 2.20 -6.74 -10.05
N THR A 132 2.53 -5.58 -10.61
CA THR A 132 3.66 -4.76 -10.14
C THR A 132 3.35 -4.17 -8.77
N LEU A 133 2.15 -3.62 -8.57
CA LEU A 133 1.71 -3.09 -7.28
C LEU A 133 1.66 -4.20 -6.21
N VAL A 134 1.16 -5.40 -6.51
CA VAL A 134 1.24 -6.55 -5.59
C VAL A 134 2.66 -6.78 -5.06
N LYS A 135 3.67 -6.70 -5.93
CA LYS A 135 5.08 -6.90 -5.50
C LYS A 135 5.55 -5.78 -4.58
N MET A 136 5.10 -4.55 -4.82
CA MET A 136 5.47 -3.39 -4.02
C MET A 136 4.81 -3.46 -2.64
N GLU A 137 3.51 -3.77 -2.58
CA GLU A 137 2.79 -3.93 -1.31
C GLU A 137 3.33 -5.12 -0.49
N ARG A 138 3.70 -6.23 -1.13
CA ARG A 138 4.37 -7.35 -0.44
C ARG A 138 5.70 -6.96 0.20
N ALA A 139 6.45 -6.06 -0.43
CA ALA A 139 7.69 -5.53 0.17
C ALA A 139 7.38 -4.68 1.41
N HIS A 140 6.32 -3.86 1.39
CA HIS A 140 5.84 -3.12 2.55
C HIS A 140 5.41 -4.07 3.68
N VAL A 141 4.60 -5.09 3.37
CA VAL A 141 4.20 -6.12 4.35
C VAL A 141 5.43 -6.77 5.00
N THR A 142 6.41 -7.16 4.20
CA THR A 142 7.64 -7.79 4.70
C THR A 142 8.39 -6.85 5.64
N GLN A 143 8.60 -5.60 5.24
CA GLN A 143 9.27 -4.59 6.03
C GLN A 143 8.61 -4.39 7.40
N PHE A 144 7.29 -4.25 7.45
CA PHE A 144 6.58 -4.05 8.71
C PHE A 144 6.51 -5.33 9.57
N LYS A 145 6.42 -6.52 8.96
CA LYS A 145 6.51 -7.80 9.69
C LYS A 145 7.88 -8.02 10.32
N ASP A 146 8.95 -7.70 9.61
CA ASP A 146 10.31 -7.81 10.14
C ASP A 146 10.51 -6.84 11.30
N GLU A 147 10.02 -5.61 11.18
CA GLU A 147 10.05 -4.65 12.29
C GLU A 147 9.26 -5.14 13.50
N PHE A 148 8.03 -5.63 13.26
CA PHE A 148 7.20 -6.19 14.33
C PHE A 148 7.90 -7.34 15.05
N ARG A 149 8.54 -8.23 14.30
CA ARG A 149 9.31 -9.36 14.85
C ARG A 149 10.47 -8.88 15.71
N VAL A 150 11.24 -7.90 15.24
CA VAL A 150 12.35 -7.31 16.00
C VAL A 150 11.88 -6.67 17.31
N MET A 151 10.70 -6.05 17.30
CA MET A 151 10.12 -5.42 18.49
C MET A 151 9.62 -6.45 19.51
N THR A 152 9.05 -7.56 19.06
CA THR A 152 8.40 -8.56 19.93
C THR A 152 9.34 -9.70 20.32
N GLU A 153 10.38 -9.95 19.53
CA GLU A 153 11.36 -11.02 19.73
C GLU A 153 12.81 -10.50 19.65
N PRO A 154 13.23 -9.61 20.58
CA PRO A 154 14.57 -9.00 20.53
C PRO A 154 15.72 -10.03 20.57
N SER A 155 15.48 -11.22 21.13
CA SER A 155 16.47 -12.30 21.18
C SER A 155 16.90 -12.80 19.80
N LEU A 156 16.08 -12.63 18.77
CA LEU A 156 16.45 -13.00 17.40
C LEU A 156 17.56 -12.12 16.82
N LEU A 157 17.69 -10.87 17.28
CA LEU A 157 18.80 -9.98 16.88
C LEU A 157 20.16 -10.49 17.35
N PHE A 158 20.19 -11.29 18.43
CA PHE A 158 21.41 -11.83 19.01
C PHE A 158 21.66 -13.29 18.60
N ALA A 159 20.64 -13.99 18.12
CA ALA A 159 20.77 -15.41 17.72
C ALA A 159 21.51 -15.59 16.38
N GLU A 160 21.52 -14.57 15.51
CA GLU A 160 22.26 -14.59 14.25
C GLU A 160 23.74 -14.13 14.42
N GLU A 161 24.07 -13.54 15.57
CA GLU A 161 25.44 -13.23 15.98
C GLU A 161 25.95 -14.24 17.02
N GLU A 162 25.90 -15.54 16.76
CA GLU A 162 26.86 -16.46 17.36
C GLU A 162 28.23 -16.13 16.76
N ILE A 163 28.92 -15.22 17.43
CA ILE A 163 30.27 -14.77 17.05
C ILE A 163 31.20 -15.97 17.27
N PRO A 164 31.75 -16.61 16.22
CA PRO A 164 32.49 -17.87 16.34
C PRO A 164 33.72 -17.78 17.27
N TRP A 165 34.19 -16.57 17.59
CA TRP A 165 35.36 -16.32 18.42
C TRP A 165 35.07 -16.35 19.95
N MET A 166 33.80 -16.42 20.37
CA MET A 166 33.46 -16.60 21.80
C MET A 166 33.52 -18.06 22.26
N LEU A 167 33.76 -19.03 21.41
CA LEU A 167 33.83 -20.44 21.73
C LEU A 167 35.27 -20.97 21.88
N GLU A 168 36.29 -20.13 21.73
CA GLU A 168 37.69 -20.49 21.96
C GLU A 168 38.21 -19.86 23.27
N VAL A 169 37.76 -20.41 24.44
CA VAL A 169 38.48 -20.26 25.73
C VAL A 169 38.54 -21.61 26.41
#